data_dda11dfcafd9e3e4333e1a50497fa069
#
_entry.id   dda11dfcafd9e3e4333e1a50497fa069
#
_cell.length_a   1.000
_cell.length_b   1.000
_cell.length_c   1.000
_cell.angle_alpha   90.00
_cell.angle_beta   90.00
_cell.angle_gamma   90.00
#
_symmetry.space_group_name_H-M   'P 1'
#
loop_
_entity.id
_entity.type
_entity.pdbx_description
1 polymer ?
#
loop_
_entity_poly.entity_id
_entity_poly.type
_entity_poly.pdbx_seq_one_letter_code
_entity_poly.pdbx_strand_id
1 'polypeptide(L)'
;MGILSFAGVAAIVYNLLMWDAPLEYLPLHLCSVNAMLLPFAVFTRNRTLCNLLMVWCLGALAALILNYEMAASELFSGPFWFYYFPHVMEFGIPILLFRLGLVEKSYRCIGSTLTITMLIYTGIHLINKLINGWCLANQFSYNGTDVVKVNYMFSIEPTNPLSALFYSVIPCEYWYMYMVVPIVALYLLAVYSPQLLARRKAKKAAPAA
;
A
#
# COMPACT_ATOMS: atom_id res chain seq x y z
N MET A 1 6.16 19.57 1.84
CA MET A 1 5.36 18.34 1.97
C MET A 1 3.94 18.46 1.42
N GLY A 2 3.20 19.54 1.69
CA GLY A 2 1.80 19.65 1.25
C GLY A 2 1.59 19.40 -0.25
N ILE A 3 2.27 20.14 -1.12
CA ILE A 3 2.17 19.96 -2.59
C ILE A 3 2.65 18.56 -3.01
N LEU A 4 3.76 18.10 -2.47
CA LEU A 4 4.35 16.79 -2.82
C LEU A 4 3.46 15.61 -2.43
N SER A 5 2.58 15.76 -1.44
CA SER A 5 1.64 14.70 -1.06
C SER A 5 0.60 14.39 -2.15
N PHE A 6 0.38 15.29 -3.11
CA PHE A 6 -0.51 15.07 -4.25
C PHE A 6 0.14 14.33 -5.43
N ALA A 7 1.43 14.03 -5.37
CA ALA A 7 2.14 13.36 -6.46
C ALA A 7 1.47 12.04 -6.90
N GLY A 8 1.01 11.24 -5.94
CA GLY A 8 0.31 9.99 -6.23
C GLY A 8 -1.08 10.20 -6.82
N VAL A 9 -1.80 11.23 -6.38
CA VAL A 9 -3.09 11.60 -6.99
C VAL A 9 -2.89 12.03 -8.44
N ALA A 10 -1.84 12.82 -8.72
CA ALA A 10 -1.50 13.21 -10.09
C ALA A 10 -1.16 12.00 -10.98
N ALA A 11 -0.45 11.01 -10.43
CA ALA A 11 -0.14 9.78 -11.16
C ALA A 11 -1.40 8.94 -11.45
N ILE A 12 -2.34 8.86 -10.51
CA ILE A 12 -3.63 8.18 -10.74
C ILE A 12 -4.37 8.86 -11.90
N VAL A 13 -4.47 10.18 -11.87
CA VAL A 13 -5.14 10.95 -12.94
C VAL A 13 -4.40 10.75 -14.28
N TYR A 14 -3.07 10.81 -14.29
CA TYR A 14 -2.27 10.56 -15.48
C TYR A 14 -2.57 9.17 -16.07
N ASN A 15 -2.54 8.12 -15.26
CA ASN A 15 -2.79 6.76 -15.74
C ASN A 15 -4.22 6.60 -16.30
N LEU A 16 -5.22 7.16 -15.64
CA LEU A 16 -6.62 7.10 -16.11
C LEU A 16 -6.85 7.86 -17.43
N LEU A 17 -6.04 8.89 -17.71
CA LEU A 17 -6.12 9.68 -18.95
C LEU A 17 -5.30 9.11 -20.10
N MET A 18 -4.18 8.44 -19.79
CA MET A 18 -3.21 8.01 -20.81
C MET A 18 -3.40 6.56 -21.28
N TRP A 19 -4.13 5.75 -20.52
CA TRP A 19 -4.29 4.32 -20.82
C TRP A 19 -5.73 3.97 -21.14
N ASP A 20 -5.94 3.21 -22.22
CA ASP A 20 -7.27 2.78 -22.72
C ASP A 20 -7.83 1.57 -21.94
N ALA A 21 -7.41 1.38 -20.70
CA ALA A 21 -7.83 0.26 -19.83
C ALA A 21 -8.29 0.74 -18.45
N PRO A 22 -9.35 1.56 -18.34
CA PRO A 22 -9.71 2.25 -17.10
C PRO A 22 -9.98 1.31 -15.92
N LEU A 23 -10.51 0.10 -16.13
CA LEU A 23 -10.70 -0.86 -15.04
C LEU A 23 -9.37 -1.34 -14.44
N GLU A 24 -8.29 -1.43 -15.20
CA GLU A 24 -6.99 -1.86 -14.70
C GLU A 24 -6.30 -0.76 -13.87
N TYR A 25 -6.62 0.50 -14.16
CA TYR A 25 -6.03 1.69 -13.54
C TYR A 25 -6.91 2.32 -12.45
N LEU A 26 -8.01 1.68 -12.04
CA LEU A 26 -8.76 2.15 -10.88
C LEU A 26 -7.85 2.21 -9.63
N PRO A 27 -8.00 3.23 -8.79
CA PRO A 27 -7.11 3.46 -7.65
C PRO A 27 -7.38 2.50 -6.47
N LEU A 28 -7.39 1.19 -6.75
CA LEU A 28 -7.69 0.12 -5.80
C LEU A 28 -6.45 -0.70 -5.40
N HIS A 29 -5.27 -0.41 -5.95
CA HIS A 29 -4.02 -0.93 -5.41
C HIS A 29 -3.65 -0.24 -4.10
N LEU A 30 -2.87 -0.91 -3.24
CA LEU A 30 -2.45 -0.36 -1.94
C LEU A 30 -1.74 0.99 -2.08
N CYS A 31 -0.86 1.13 -3.08
CA CYS A 31 -0.18 2.38 -3.39
C CYS A 31 -1.17 3.48 -3.77
N SER A 32 -2.16 3.20 -4.61
CA SER A 32 -3.15 4.19 -5.03
C SER A 32 -4.04 4.64 -3.85
N VAL A 33 -4.46 3.71 -2.99
CA VAL A 33 -5.19 4.05 -1.76
C VAL A 33 -4.31 4.87 -0.82
N ASN A 34 -3.03 4.51 -0.67
CA ASN A 34 -2.03 5.27 0.10
C ASN A 34 -1.86 6.68 -0.45
N ALA A 35 -1.71 6.81 -1.78
CA ALA A 35 -1.60 8.08 -2.50
C ALA A 35 -2.78 9.01 -2.25
N MET A 36 -4.00 8.49 -2.28
CA MET A 36 -5.22 9.28 -1.98
C MET A 36 -5.29 9.73 -0.53
N LEU A 37 -4.83 8.90 0.42
CA LEU A 37 -4.86 9.22 1.85
C LEU A 37 -3.71 10.13 2.30
N LEU A 38 -2.61 10.17 1.55
CA LEU A 38 -1.40 10.90 1.93
C LEU A 38 -1.63 12.41 2.09
N PRO A 39 -2.34 13.14 1.20
CA PRO A 39 -2.67 14.55 1.42
C PRO A 39 -3.46 14.75 2.71
N PHE A 40 -4.48 13.94 2.96
CA PHE A 40 -5.27 14.03 4.19
C PHE A 40 -4.41 13.83 5.44
N ALA A 41 -3.49 12.87 5.42
CA ALA A 41 -2.56 12.66 6.53
C ALA A 41 -1.66 13.88 6.77
N VAL A 42 -1.14 14.49 5.71
CA VAL A 42 -0.25 15.67 5.79
C VAL A 42 -0.99 16.88 6.36
N PHE A 43 -2.21 17.15 5.89
CA PHE A 43 -2.96 18.34 6.30
C PHE A 43 -3.64 18.17 7.66
N THR A 44 -4.25 17.02 7.94
CA THR A 44 -4.96 16.80 9.20
C THR A 44 -4.05 16.37 10.34
N ARG A 45 -2.88 15.79 10.02
CA ARG A 45 -1.96 15.17 10.98
C ARG A 45 -2.66 14.16 11.89
N ASN A 46 -3.71 13.53 11.39
CA ASN A 46 -4.46 12.54 12.15
C ASN A 46 -3.54 11.38 12.54
N ARG A 47 -3.44 11.14 13.85
CA ARG A 47 -2.50 10.17 14.42
C ARG A 47 -2.72 8.76 13.90
N THR A 48 -3.96 8.31 13.82
CA THR A 48 -4.29 6.97 13.33
C THR A 48 -3.95 6.83 11.86
N LEU A 49 -4.33 7.80 11.04
CA LEU A 49 -4.03 7.81 9.60
C LEU A 49 -2.53 7.83 9.33
N CYS A 50 -1.76 8.70 10.02
CA CYS A 50 -0.31 8.74 9.85
C CYS A 50 0.37 7.43 10.27
N ASN A 51 -0.09 6.78 11.36
CA ASN A 51 0.44 5.48 11.77
C ASN A 51 0.04 4.35 10.78
N LEU A 52 -1.14 4.43 10.14
CA LEU A 52 -1.55 3.55 9.05
C LEU A 52 -0.59 3.68 7.86
N LEU A 53 -0.38 4.91 7.37
CA LEU A 53 0.50 5.17 6.22
C LEU A 53 1.96 4.81 6.52
N MET A 54 2.40 4.90 7.79
CA MET A 54 3.73 4.42 8.20
C MET A 54 3.90 2.91 8.03
N VAL A 55 2.83 2.12 8.10
CA VAL A 55 2.87 0.69 7.77
C VAL A 55 2.80 0.49 6.26
N TRP A 56 1.94 1.22 5.58
CA TRP A 56 1.74 1.09 4.14
C TRP A 56 2.91 1.60 3.29
N CYS A 57 3.78 2.44 3.86
CA CYS A 57 5.00 2.87 3.16
C CYS A 57 5.93 1.69 2.81
N LEU A 58 5.80 0.53 3.46
CA LEU A 58 6.48 -0.70 3.05
C LEU A 58 6.03 -1.18 1.66
N GLY A 59 4.75 -1.02 1.33
CA GLY A 59 4.23 -1.34 0.00
C GLY A 59 4.86 -0.45 -1.08
N ALA A 60 4.98 0.86 -0.80
CA ALA A 60 5.67 1.80 -1.68
C ALA A 60 7.16 1.45 -1.85
N LEU A 61 7.85 1.08 -0.76
CA LEU A 61 9.23 0.61 -0.83
C LEU A 61 9.36 -0.67 -1.67
N ALA A 62 8.44 -1.63 -1.49
CA ALA A 62 8.42 -2.84 -2.29
C ALA A 62 8.20 -2.54 -3.79
N ALA A 63 7.31 -1.60 -4.12
CA ALA A 63 7.09 -1.15 -5.49
C ALA A 63 8.34 -0.54 -6.11
N LEU A 64 9.08 0.29 -5.36
CA LEU A 64 10.35 0.89 -5.81
C LEU A 64 11.44 -0.13 -6.13
N ILE A 65 11.46 -1.26 -5.42
CA ILE A 65 12.54 -2.26 -5.53
C ILE A 65 12.17 -3.40 -6.49
N LEU A 66 10.90 -3.83 -6.51
CA LEU A 66 10.50 -5.07 -7.16
C LEU A 66 9.97 -4.88 -8.58
N ASN A 67 9.70 -3.65 -9.03
CA ASN A 67 9.22 -3.42 -10.39
C ASN A 67 10.39 -3.21 -11.36
N TYR A 68 10.97 -4.31 -11.82
CA TYR A 68 12.08 -4.29 -12.75
C TYR A 68 11.68 -3.85 -14.19
N GLU A 69 10.43 -4.08 -14.58
CA GLU A 69 9.93 -3.64 -15.89
C GLU A 69 9.92 -2.12 -16.00
N MET A 70 9.43 -1.48 -14.94
CA MET A 70 9.45 -0.02 -14.87
C MET A 70 10.87 0.54 -14.71
N ALA A 71 11.76 -0.20 -14.03
CA ALA A 71 13.17 0.18 -13.90
C ALA A 71 13.92 0.15 -15.24
N ALA A 72 13.47 -0.68 -16.18
CA ALA A 72 14.02 -0.75 -17.54
C ALA A 72 13.46 0.32 -18.50
N SER A 73 12.45 1.09 -18.07
CA SER A 73 11.89 2.16 -18.89
C SER A 73 12.82 3.37 -18.97
N GLU A 74 12.65 4.20 -19.99
CA GLU A 74 13.49 5.38 -20.20
C GLU A 74 13.36 6.38 -19.03
N LEU A 75 14.50 6.82 -18.49
CA LEU A 75 14.59 7.70 -17.31
C LEU A 75 13.78 9.00 -17.44
N PHE A 76 13.65 9.53 -18.65
CA PHE A 76 12.91 10.78 -18.91
C PHE A 76 11.52 10.55 -19.49
N SER A 77 11.00 9.33 -19.43
CA SER A 77 9.64 9.03 -19.86
C SER A 77 8.59 9.41 -18.83
N GLY A 78 7.38 9.76 -19.28
CA GLY A 78 6.24 10.00 -18.40
C GLY A 78 5.94 8.80 -17.49
N PRO A 79 5.82 7.57 -18.03
CA PRO A 79 5.59 6.36 -17.23
C PRO A 79 6.60 6.17 -16.09
N PHE A 80 7.90 6.40 -16.35
CA PHE A 80 8.94 6.32 -15.34
C PHE A 80 8.68 7.29 -14.19
N TRP A 81 8.48 8.59 -14.48
CA TRP A 81 8.30 9.61 -13.46
C TRP A 81 6.99 9.49 -12.70
N PHE A 82 5.88 9.18 -13.37
CA PHE A 82 4.59 8.96 -12.73
C PHE A 82 4.50 7.63 -11.97
N TYR A 83 5.48 6.76 -12.13
CA TYR A 83 5.64 5.59 -11.28
C TYR A 83 6.55 5.87 -10.08
N TYR A 84 7.82 6.23 -10.31
CA TYR A 84 8.82 6.31 -9.23
C TYR A 84 8.62 7.48 -8.29
N PHE A 85 8.32 8.67 -8.81
CA PHE A 85 8.19 9.86 -7.97
C PHE A 85 7.08 9.75 -6.92
N PRO A 86 5.84 9.32 -7.24
CA PRO A 86 4.80 9.07 -6.27
C PRO A 86 5.19 8.06 -5.20
N HIS A 87 5.78 6.93 -5.58
CA HIS A 87 6.19 5.90 -4.61
C HIS A 87 7.30 6.39 -3.67
N VAL A 88 8.21 7.24 -4.15
CA VAL A 88 9.19 7.92 -3.27
C VAL A 88 8.48 8.82 -2.27
N MET A 89 7.46 9.56 -2.69
CA MET A 89 6.67 10.41 -1.78
C MET A 89 5.84 9.60 -0.79
N GLU A 90 5.20 8.53 -1.23
CA GLU A 90 4.43 7.61 -0.40
C GLU A 90 5.29 6.89 0.65
N PHE A 91 6.54 6.59 0.32
CA PHE A 91 7.51 6.04 1.27
C PHE A 91 8.06 7.12 2.20
N GLY A 92 8.49 8.26 1.66
CA GLY A 92 9.25 9.26 2.39
C GLY A 92 8.41 10.16 3.30
N ILE A 93 7.23 10.61 2.85
CA ILE A 93 6.42 11.58 3.61
C ILE A 93 5.95 11.02 4.95
N PRO A 94 5.41 9.78 5.09
CA PRO A 94 5.06 9.23 6.39
C PRO A 94 6.25 9.20 7.35
N ILE A 95 7.43 8.82 6.89
CA ILE A 95 8.65 8.81 7.70
C ILE A 95 9.01 10.22 8.16
N LEU A 96 8.95 11.22 7.26
CA LEU A 96 9.26 12.61 7.57
C LEU A 96 8.28 13.21 8.58
N LEU A 97 6.98 12.91 8.51
CA LEU A 97 5.99 13.37 9.49
C LEU A 97 6.38 12.98 10.92
N PHE A 98 6.89 11.77 11.12
CA PHE A 98 7.34 11.31 12.43
C PHE A 98 8.73 11.82 12.79
N ARG A 99 9.67 11.92 11.83
CA ARG A 99 11.03 12.40 12.08
C ARG A 99 11.08 13.88 12.44
N LEU A 100 10.20 14.68 11.85
CA LEU A 100 10.08 16.12 12.14
C LEU A 100 9.21 16.40 13.37
N GLY A 101 8.72 15.37 14.06
CA GLY A 101 7.87 15.53 15.26
C GLY A 101 6.50 16.13 14.98
N LEU A 102 6.03 16.14 13.71
CA LEU A 102 4.73 16.68 13.35
C LEU A 102 3.58 15.78 13.81
N VAL A 103 3.86 14.48 13.98
CA VAL A 103 2.93 13.47 14.49
C VAL A 103 3.68 12.53 15.40
N GLU A 104 3.04 12.06 16.48
CA GLU A 104 3.61 11.05 17.36
C GLU A 104 3.35 9.64 16.86
N LYS A 105 4.41 8.83 16.81
CA LYS A 105 4.26 7.37 16.64
C LYS A 105 3.53 6.80 17.86
N SER A 106 2.61 5.87 17.64
CA SER A 106 1.90 5.22 18.73
C SER A 106 1.69 3.74 18.50
N TYR A 107 2.30 2.93 19.34
CA TYR A 107 2.02 1.48 19.37
C TYR A 107 0.53 1.17 19.62
N ARG A 108 -0.25 2.08 20.21
CA ARG A 108 -1.70 1.93 20.43
C ARG A 108 -2.48 1.91 19.11
N CYS A 109 -1.93 2.51 18.05
CA CYS A 109 -2.54 2.51 16.72
C CYS A 109 -2.28 1.22 15.93
N ILE A 110 -1.44 0.28 16.42
CA ILE A 110 -1.12 -0.96 15.70
C ILE A 110 -2.40 -1.78 15.44
N GLY A 111 -3.23 -1.97 16.45
CA GLY A 111 -4.48 -2.75 16.31
C GLY A 111 -5.41 -2.15 15.24
N SER A 112 -5.69 -0.85 15.33
CA SER A 112 -6.53 -0.15 14.33
C SER A 112 -5.91 -0.18 12.93
N THR A 113 -4.59 -0.01 12.82
CA THR A 113 -3.87 -0.09 11.55
C THR A 113 -4.03 -1.47 10.89
N LEU A 114 -3.82 -2.54 11.64
CA LEU A 114 -3.98 -3.90 11.12
C LEU A 114 -5.43 -4.17 10.73
N THR A 115 -6.40 -3.81 11.58
CA THR A 115 -7.82 -3.99 11.28
C THR A 115 -8.23 -3.24 10.00
N ILE A 116 -7.85 -1.97 9.87
CA ILE A 116 -8.16 -1.17 8.67
C ILE A 116 -7.53 -1.80 7.44
N THR A 117 -6.26 -2.23 7.51
CA THR A 117 -5.56 -2.88 6.40
C THR A 117 -6.29 -4.16 5.97
N MET A 118 -6.70 -4.99 6.92
CA MET A 118 -7.42 -6.23 6.65
C MET A 118 -8.79 -5.96 6.02
N LEU A 119 -9.55 -4.99 6.53
CA LEU A 119 -10.85 -4.62 5.98
C LEU A 119 -10.72 -4.09 4.55
N ILE A 120 -9.75 -3.24 4.28
CA ILE A 120 -9.49 -2.71 2.93
C ILE A 120 -9.07 -3.84 1.99
N TYR A 121 -8.14 -4.71 2.39
CA TYR A 121 -7.70 -5.84 1.58
C TYR A 121 -8.86 -6.78 1.23
N THR A 122 -9.66 -7.15 2.23
CA THR A 122 -10.85 -8.00 2.03
C THR A 122 -11.89 -7.32 1.13
N GLY A 123 -12.16 -6.04 1.36
CA GLY A 123 -13.10 -5.27 0.53
C GLY A 123 -12.66 -5.22 -0.93
N ILE A 124 -11.36 -4.98 -1.17
CA ILE A 124 -10.79 -4.94 -2.53
C ILE A 124 -10.80 -6.33 -3.18
N HIS A 125 -10.56 -7.40 -2.41
CA HIS A 125 -10.70 -8.75 -2.93
C HIS A 125 -12.14 -9.02 -3.42
N LEU A 126 -13.15 -8.62 -2.65
CA LEU A 126 -14.55 -8.75 -3.06
C LEU A 126 -14.85 -7.90 -4.32
N ILE A 127 -14.31 -6.70 -4.42
CA ILE A 127 -14.43 -5.85 -5.62
C ILE A 127 -13.78 -6.54 -6.83
N ASN A 128 -12.59 -7.13 -6.69
CA ASN A 128 -11.96 -7.91 -7.76
C ASN A 128 -12.87 -9.04 -8.23
N LYS A 129 -13.47 -9.82 -7.31
CA LYS A 129 -14.40 -10.91 -7.65
C LYS A 129 -15.63 -10.39 -8.39
N LEU A 130 -16.21 -9.28 -7.95
CA LEU A 130 -17.39 -8.69 -8.58
C LEU A 130 -17.08 -8.17 -9.99
N ILE A 131 -16.00 -7.43 -10.17
CA ILE A 131 -15.60 -6.90 -11.48
C ILE A 131 -15.27 -8.07 -12.43
N ASN A 132 -14.45 -9.03 -11.99
CA ASN A 132 -14.08 -10.18 -12.82
C ASN A 132 -15.29 -11.03 -13.19
N GLY A 133 -16.21 -11.24 -12.26
CA GLY A 133 -17.48 -11.94 -12.52
C GLY A 133 -18.33 -11.22 -13.55
N TRP A 134 -18.44 -9.89 -13.46
CA TRP A 134 -19.16 -9.07 -14.42
C TRP A 134 -18.48 -9.10 -15.81
N CYS A 135 -17.16 -8.92 -15.87
CA CYS A 135 -16.39 -8.96 -17.12
C CYS A 135 -16.56 -10.32 -17.82
N LEU A 136 -16.48 -11.42 -17.06
CA LEU A 136 -16.66 -12.77 -17.60
C LEU A 136 -18.09 -13.00 -18.11
N ALA A 137 -19.10 -12.59 -17.36
CA ALA A 137 -20.49 -12.76 -17.75
C ALA A 137 -20.87 -11.97 -19.02
N ASN A 138 -20.24 -10.81 -19.23
CA ASN A 138 -20.48 -9.95 -20.40
C ASN A 138 -19.43 -10.11 -21.51
N GLN A 139 -18.46 -11.03 -21.36
CA GLN A 139 -17.33 -11.18 -22.29
C GLN A 139 -16.65 -9.85 -22.59
N PHE A 140 -16.51 -9.01 -21.52
CA PHE A 140 -15.99 -7.65 -21.65
C PHE A 140 -14.49 -7.68 -21.93
N SER A 141 -14.08 -7.01 -23.03
CA SER A 141 -12.70 -6.92 -23.49
C SER A 141 -12.40 -5.53 -24.04
N TYR A 142 -11.18 -5.04 -23.84
CA TYR A 142 -10.70 -3.80 -24.47
C TYR A 142 -10.21 -4.02 -25.91
N ASN A 143 -9.66 -5.19 -26.20
CA ASN A 143 -9.05 -5.52 -27.48
C ASN A 143 -9.87 -6.53 -28.32
N GLY A 144 -11.00 -6.98 -27.80
CA GLY A 144 -11.87 -7.96 -28.49
C GLY A 144 -11.37 -9.41 -28.44
N THR A 145 -10.25 -9.69 -27.76
CA THR A 145 -9.68 -11.06 -27.65
C THR A 145 -9.76 -11.61 -26.23
N ASP A 146 -9.22 -10.89 -25.27
CA ASP A 146 -9.11 -11.40 -23.89
C ASP A 146 -10.11 -10.71 -22.97
N VAL A 147 -10.82 -11.50 -22.18
CA VAL A 147 -11.73 -10.97 -21.16
C VAL A 147 -10.93 -10.25 -20.09
N VAL A 148 -11.32 -9.01 -19.79
CA VAL A 148 -10.64 -8.18 -18.78
C VAL A 148 -10.68 -8.85 -17.42
N LYS A 149 -9.51 -8.91 -16.76
CA LYS A 149 -9.33 -9.48 -15.44
C LYS A 149 -8.53 -8.54 -14.56
N VAL A 150 -9.18 -7.98 -13.54
CA VAL A 150 -8.53 -7.10 -12.57
C VAL A 150 -7.96 -7.89 -11.38
N ASN A 151 -6.85 -7.41 -10.82
CA ASN A 151 -6.14 -8.07 -9.73
C ASN A 151 -5.54 -7.04 -8.74
N TYR A 152 -6.39 -6.13 -8.23
CA TYR A 152 -5.94 -5.13 -7.27
C TYR A 152 -5.44 -5.79 -5.99
N MET A 153 -4.36 -5.23 -5.44
CA MET A 153 -3.63 -5.75 -4.26
C MET A 153 -3.21 -7.22 -4.41
N PHE A 154 -3.10 -7.72 -5.65
CA PHE A 154 -2.67 -9.10 -5.95
C PHE A 154 -3.49 -10.15 -5.20
N SER A 155 -4.78 -9.92 -4.99
CA SER A 155 -5.60 -10.80 -4.16
C SER A 155 -6.19 -11.99 -4.91
N ILE A 156 -6.13 -12.01 -6.25
CA ILE A 156 -6.66 -13.06 -7.12
C ILE A 156 -5.55 -14.00 -7.56
N GLU A 157 -4.46 -13.45 -8.10
CA GLU A 157 -3.36 -14.25 -8.64
C GLU A 157 -2.01 -13.57 -8.41
N PRO A 158 -0.91 -14.36 -8.33
CA PRO A 158 0.43 -13.84 -8.16
C PRO A 158 0.98 -13.33 -9.49
N THR A 159 1.13 -12.02 -9.64
CA THR A 159 1.61 -11.39 -10.88
C THR A 159 3.00 -10.76 -10.76
N ASN A 160 3.61 -10.80 -9.58
CA ASN A 160 4.98 -10.30 -9.36
C ASN A 160 5.81 -11.32 -8.58
N PRO A 161 7.16 -11.24 -8.60
CA PRO A 161 8.05 -12.23 -7.97
C PRO A 161 7.77 -12.47 -6.48
N LEU A 162 7.43 -11.42 -5.72
CA LEU A 162 7.14 -11.55 -4.29
C LEU A 162 5.81 -12.28 -4.06
N SER A 163 4.78 -11.93 -4.79
CA SER A 163 3.48 -12.61 -4.70
C SER A 163 3.57 -14.07 -5.18
N ALA A 164 4.39 -14.35 -6.20
CA ALA A 164 4.66 -15.71 -6.66
C ALA A 164 5.37 -16.54 -5.57
N LEU A 165 6.33 -15.96 -4.87
CA LEU A 165 6.98 -16.61 -3.72
C LEU A 165 5.95 -16.91 -2.61
N PHE A 166 5.06 -15.98 -2.28
CA PHE A 166 4.02 -16.21 -1.28
C PHE A 166 3.06 -17.32 -1.71
N TYR A 167 2.66 -17.32 -2.98
CA TYR A 167 1.78 -18.35 -3.53
C TYR A 167 2.41 -19.74 -3.56
N SER A 168 3.74 -19.82 -3.73
CA SER A 168 4.44 -21.12 -3.66
C SER A 168 4.38 -21.78 -2.27
N VAL A 169 4.18 -20.97 -1.21
CA VAL A 169 4.03 -21.44 0.17
C VAL A 169 2.56 -21.69 0.53
N ILE A 170 1.68 -20.78 0.13
CA ILE A 170 0.23 -20.88 0.35
C ILE A 170 -0.47 -20.80 -1.01
N PRO A 171 -0.66 -21.92 -1.74
CA PRO A 171 -1.27 -21.92 -3.08
C PRO A 171 -2.80 -21.74 -3.00
N CYS A 172 -3.24 -20.65 -2.40
CA CYS A 172 -4.65 -20.36 -2.18
C CYS A 172 -4.91 -18.87 -2.43
N GLU A 173 -5.81 -18.56 -3.35
CA GLU A 173 -6.29 -17.20 -3.65
C GLU A 173 -6.64 -16.45 -2.36
N TYR A 174 -6.39 -15.15 -2.31
CA TYR A 174 -6.58 -14.30 -1.13
C TYR A 174 -5.61 -14.60 0.03
N TRP A 175 -5.45 -15.86 0.43
CA TRP A 175 -4.71 -16.24 1.64
C TRP A 175 -3.18 -16.14 1.49
N TYR A 176 -2.65 -16.33 0.29
CA TYR A 176 -1.19 -16.27 0.09
C TYR A 176 -0.58 -14.92 0.47
N MET A 177 -1.33 -13.83 0.32
CA MET A 177 -0.87 -12.50 0.70
C MET A 177 -0.68 -12.31 2.21
N TYR A 178 -1.24 -13.20 3.04
CA TYR A 178 -0.97 -13.19 4.49
C TYR A 178 0.49 -13.53 4.83
N MET A 179 1.27 -14.06 3.89
CA MET A 179 2.72 -14.19 4.03
C MET A 179 3.44 -12.84 4.21
N VAL A 180 2.78 -11.72 3.93
CA VAL A 180 3.30 -10.39 4.29
C VAL A 180 3.28 -10.14 5.81
N VAL A 181 2.44 -10.84 6.57
CA VAL A 181 2.26 -10.62 8.02
C VAL A 181 3.56 -10.72 8.83
N PRO A 182 4.41 -11.74 8.66
CA PRO A 182 5.70 -11.79 9.35
C PRO A 182 6.60 -10.59 9.01
N ILE A 183 6.61 -10.14 7.78
CA ILE A 183 7.40 -8.98 7.33
C ILE A 183 6.90 -7.71 8.04
N VAL A 184 5.59 -7.50 8.04
CA VAL A 184 4.95 -6.38 8.73
C VAL A 184 5.18 -6.46 10.24
N ALA A 185 5.14 -7.64 10.85
CA ALA A 185 5.41 -7.83 12.27
C ALA A 185 6.84 -7.43 12.64
N LEU A 186 7.84 -7.86 11.87
CA LEU A 186 9.24 -7.45 12.06
C LEU A 186 9.42 -5.93 11.91
N TYR A 187 8.79 -5.35 10.91
CA TYR A 187 8.82 -3.89 10.71
C TYR A 187 8.18 -3.15 11.88
N LEU A 188 7.00 -3.56 12.35
CA LEU A 188 6.34 -2.97 13.52
C LEU A 188 7.19 -3.09 14.77
N LEU A 189 7.85 -4.23 14.98
CA LEU A 189 8.80 -4.39 16.07
C LEU A 189 9.96 -3.40 15.96
N ALA A 190 10.54 -3.22 14.78
CA ALA A 190 11.64 -2.27 14.57
C ALA A 190 11.18 -0.81 14.83
N VAL A 191 10.02 -0.42 14.31
CA VAL A 191 9.50 0.96 14.41
C VAL A 191 9.05 1.33 15.82
N TYR A 192 8.43 0.39 16.55
CA TYR A 192 7.79 0.65 17.85
C TYR A 192 8.55 0.10 19.05
N SER A 193 9.63 -0.68 18.86
CA SER A 193 10.44 -1.24 19.96
C SER A 193 10.92 -0.19 20.97
N PRO A 194 11.38 1.02 20.59
CA PRO A 194 11.82 2.00 21.57
C PRO A 194 10.70 2.41 22.54
N GLN A 195 9.48 2.57 22.04
CA GLN A 195 8.32 2.92 22.88
C GLN A 195 7.90 1.77 23.80
N LEU A 196 7.93 0.54 23.30
CA LEU A 196 7.60 -0.65 24.08
C LEU A 196 8.62 -0.88 25.20
N LEU A 197 9.91 -0.68 24.91
CA LEU A 197 10.97 -0.78 25.90
C LEU A 197 10.88 0.32 26.97
N ALA A 198 10.62 1.55 26.57
CA ALA A 198 10.43 2.66 27.51
C ALA A 198 9.25 2.40 28.45
N ARG A 199 8.13 1.89 27.94
CA ARG A 199 6.97 1.51 28.75
C ARG A 199 7.28 0.38 29.74
N ARG A 200 8.02 -0.65 29.30
CA ARG A 200 8.45 -1.74 30.19
C ARG A 200 9.31 -1.24 31.34
N LYS A 201 10.27 -0.33 31.05
CA LYS A 201 11.11 0.29 32.09
C LYS A 201 10.28 1.10 33.07
N ALA A 202 9.37 1.95 32.58
CA ALA A 202 8.49 2.74 33.43
C ALA A 202 7.60 1.88 34.34
N LYS A 203 7.04 0.78 33.80
CA LYS A 203 6.23 -0.16 34.60
C LYS A 203 7.04 -0.89 35.69
N LYS A 204 8.33 -1.19 35.45
CA LYS A 204 9.20 -1.80 36.44
C LYS A 204 9.68 -0.83 37.52
N ALA A 205 9.72 0.48 37.21
CA ALA A 205 10.12 1.53 38.14
C ALA A 205 8.96 2.04 39.00
N ALA A 206 7.70 1.73 38.66
CA ALA A 206 6.55 2.08 39.48
C ALA A 206 6.55 1.22 40.76
N PRO A 207 6.48 1.81 41.98
CA PRO A 207 6.39 1.04 43.22
C PRO A 207 5.13 0.17 43.21
N ALA A 208 5.24 -1.04 43.71
CA ALA A 208 4.08 -1.90 43.95
C ALA A 208 3.13 -1.19 44.93
N ALA A 209 1.96 -0.79 44.43
CA ALA A 209 0.91 -0.21 45.23
C ALA A 209 0.17 -1.28 46.02
#